data_6602a562cf70ac4167071e45811f8e62
#
_entry.id   6602a562cf70ac4167071e45811f8e62
#
_cell.length_a   1.000
_cell.length_b   1.000
_cell.length_c   1.000
_cell.angle_alpha   90.00
_cell.angle_beta   90.00
_cell.angle_gamma   90.00
#
_symmetry.space_group_name_H-M   'P 1'
#
loop_
_entity.id
_entity.type
_entity.pdbx_description
1 polymer ?
#
loop_
_entity_poly.entity_id
_entity_poly.type
_entity_poly.pdbx_seq_one_letter_code
_entity_poly.pdbx_strand_id
1 'polypeptide(L)'
;MSLVETDWLDQNLNDVKIIDCSWHMPQTKRVGFEEYKKVHIPNAIFFDLDKNSKKNTSLPHMLVEKADWEEIVSKMGIKNDDKIIIYDNSDVISSCRCWFNFIYFGHNSEMVHVLNGGLKKWIKEKRKITCLLYTSPSPRDTR
;
A
#
# COMPACT_ATOMS: atom_id res chain seq x y z
N MET A 1 -6.53 14.10 5.37
CA MET A 1 -6.22 12.67 5.28
C MET A 1 -7.07 11.92 6.28
N SER A 2 -7.70 10.84 5.85
CA SER A 2 -8.61 10.07 6.69
C SER A 2 -7.91 8.81 7.23
N LEU A 3 -8.04 8.57 8.52
CA LEU A 3 -7.46 7.39 9.16
C LEU A 3 -8.53 6.34 9.43
N VAL A 4 -8.16 5.07 9.38
CA VAL A 4 -9.02 3.97 9.83
C VAL A 4 -8.30 3.22 10.95
N GLU A 5 -9.09 2.63 11.83
CA GLU A 5 -8.55 1.91 12.99
C GLU A 5 -8.28 0.44 12.65
N THR A 6 -7.40 -0.17 13.41
CA THR A 6 -7.01 -1.56 13.17
C THR A 6 -8.18 -2.53 13.34
N ASP A 7 -9.04 -2.31 14.31
CA ASP A 7 -10.20 -3.17 14.53
C ASP A 7 -11.18 -3.11 13.36
N TRP A 8 -11.38 -1.93 12.78
CA TRP A 8 -12.23 -1.79 11.61
C TRP A 8 -11.66 -2.57 10.42
N LEU A 9 -10.36 -2.42 10.17
CA LEU A 9 -9.72 -3.13 9.04
C LEU A 9 -9.78 -4.64 9.24
N ASP A 10 -9.55 -5.11 10.47
CA ASP A 10 -9.60 -6.55 10.77
C ASP A 10 -10.96 -7.16 10.43
N GLN A 11 -12.02 -6.38 10.61
CA GLN A 11 -13.39 -6.82 10.30
C GLN A 11 -13.74 -6.71 8.82
N ASN A 12 -12.93 -6.02 8.03
CA ASN A 12 -13.26 -5.69 6.64
C ASN A 12 -12.16 -6.11 5.64
N LEU A 13 -11.31 -7.06 6.02
CA LEU A 13 -10.14 -7.45 5.20
C LEU A 13 -10.48 -7.85 3.77
N ASN A 14 -11.65 -8.44 3.55
CA ASN A 14 -12.04 -8.91 2.23
C ASN A 14 -12.83 -7.89 1.42
N ASP A 15 -13.16 -6.75 2.01
CA ASP A 15 -14.03 -5.75 1.40
C ASP A 15 -13.28 -4.53 0.88
N VAL A 16 -11.95 -4.50 1.08
CA VAL A 16 -11.14 -3.34 0.73
C VAL A 16 -9.86 -3.80 0.03
N LYS A 17 -9.20 -2.88 -0.65
CA LYS A 17 -7.84 -3.08 -1.17
C LYS A 17 -6.86 -2.56 -0.14
N ILE A 18 -5.88 -3.38 0.22
CA ILE A 18 -4.91 -3.05 1.26
C ILE A 18 -3.54 -2.93 0.61
N ILE A 19 -2.83 -1.85 0.92
CA ILE A 19 -1.53 -1.57 0.31
C ILE A 19 -0.48 -1.41 1.41
N ASP A 20 0.60 -2.18 1.30
CA ASP A 20 1.80 -1.99 2.11
C ASP A 20 2.74 -1.08 1.32
N CYS A 21 2.94 0.13 1.81
CA CYS A 21 3.82 1.12 1.19
C CYS A 21 5.05 1.39 2.05
N SER A 22 5.60 0.35 2.65
CA SER A 22 6.79 0.48 3.49
C SER A 22 7.99 0.90 2.67
N TRP A 23 8.68 1.92 3.14
CA TRP A 23 9.91 2.43 2.52
C TRP A 23 10.87 2.81 3.62
N HIS A 24 12.13 2.43 3.47
CA HIS A 24 13.16 2.70 4.46
C HIS A 24 14.29 3.49 3.83
N MET A 25 14.89 4.38 4.62
CA MET A 25 16.06 5.13 4.17
C MET A 25 17.20 4.16 3.87
N PRO A 26 18.01 4.42 2.82
CA PRO A 26 19.07 3.49 2.43
C PRO A 26 20.07 3.16 3.55
N GLN A 27 20.35 4.12 4.43
CA GLN A 27 21.30 3.91 5.53
C GLN A 27 20.79 2.92 6.59
N THR A 28 19.49 2.60 6.63
CA THR A 28 18.95 1.60 7.57
C THR A 28 19.25 0.17 7.12
N LYS A 29 19.59 0.00 5.86
CA LYS A 29 19.79 -1.31 5.23
C LYS A 29 18.56 -2.21 5.30
N ARG A 30 17.39 -1.62 5.53
CA ARG A 30 16.11 -2.33 5.50
C ARG A 30 15.51 -2.23 4.12
N VAL A 31 14.87 -3.31 3.66
CA VAL A 31 14.22 -3.38 2.36
C VAL A 31 12.75 -3.69 2.57
N GLY A 32 11.88 -2.73 2.22
CA GLY A 32 10.45 -2.85 2.46
C GLY A 32 9.83 -4.09 1.84
N PHE A 33 10.18 -4.40 0.60
CA PHE A 33 9.64 -5.58 -0.08
C PHE A 33 10.05 -6.88 0.59
N GLU A 34 11.30 -6.98 1.06
CA GLU A 34 11.76 -8.17 1.75
C GLU A 34 11.01 -8.36 3.08
N GLU A 35 10.75 -7.27 3.79
CA GLU A 35 9.97 -7.33 5.03
C GLU A 35 8.51 -7.70 4.73
N TYR A 36 7.94 -7.17 3.65
CA TYR A 36 6.59 -7.52 3.21
C TYR A 36 6.46 -9.01 2.93
N LYS A 37 7.46 -9.61 2.27
CA LYS A 37 7.43 -11.05 1.99
C LYS A 37 7.45 -11.89 3.25
N LYS A 38 8.02 -11.39 4.34
CA LYS A 38 8.08 -12.11 5.61
C LYS A 38 6.82 -11.95 6.43
N VAL A 39 6.26 -10.75 6.46
CA VAL A 39 5.08 -10.46 7.27
C VAL A 39 4.33 -9.28 6.70
N HIS A 40 3.02 -9.45 6.49
CA HIS A 40 2.15 -8.36 6.08
C HIS A 40 0.70 -8.68 6.49
N ILE A 41 -0.15 -7.66 6.42
CA ILE A 41 -1.58 -7.84 6.69
C ILE A 41 -2.18 -8.71 5.57
N PRO A 42 -3.04 -9.68 5.88
CA PRO A 42 -3.64 -10.52 4.85
C PRO A 42 -4.27 -9.69 3.73
N ASN A 43 -4.11 -10.14 2.49
CA ASN A 43 -4.59 -9.50 1.27
C ASN A 43 -3.84 -8.23 0.88
N ALA A 44 -2.81 -7.82 1.61
CA ALA A 44 -2.07 -6.61 1.27
C ALA A 44 -1.25 -6.80 -0.01
N ILE A 45 -1.21 -5.74 -0.81
CA ILE A 45 -0.40 -5.64 -2.04
C ILE A 45 0.74 -4.69 -1.74
N PHE A 46 1.96 -5.03 -2.17
CA PHE A 46 3.09 -4.14 -1.95
C PHE A 46 3.15 -3.05 -3.02
N PHE A 47 3.33 -1.80 -2.59
CA PHE A 47 3.57 -0.66 -3.45
C PHE A 47 5.01 -0.19 -3.23
N ASP A 48 5.85 -0.34 -4.25
CA ASP A 48 7.26 0.05 -4.18
C ASP A 48 7.37 1.54 -4.50
N LEU A 49 7.63 2.35 -3.48
CA LEU A 49 7.68 3.80 -3.65
C LEU A 49 8.81 4.23 -4.59
N ASP A 50 9.98 3.59 -4.50
CA ASP A 50 11.10 3.91 -5.38
C ASP A 50 10.81 3.55 -6.83
N LYS A 51 10.30 2.34 -7.05
CA LYS A 51 10.03 1.82 -8.39
C LYS A 51 8.89 2.58 -9.06
N ASN A 52 7.91 3.01 -8.28
CA ASN A 52 6.70 3.67 -8.78
C ASN A 52 6.79 5.18 -8.71
N SER A 53 8.00 5.73 -8.67
CA SER A 53 8.25 7.17 -8.73
C SER A 53 8.83 7.54 -10.08
N LYS A 54 8.76 8.84 -10.42
CA LYS A 54 9.26 9.34 -11.71
C LYS A 54 10.75 9.04 -11.86
N LYS A 55 11.13 8.50 -13.02
CA LYS A 55 12.51 8.19 -13.35
C LYS A 55 13.20 9.40 -13.97
N ASN A 56 14.54 9.35 -14.03
CA ASN A 56 15.36 10.34 -14.72
C ASN A 56 15.17 11.76 -14.14
N THR A 57 15.01 11.86 -12.84
CA THR A 57 14.96 13.14 -12.13
C THR A 57 15.98 13.13 -11.01
N SER A 58 16.49 14.32 -10.67
CA SER A 58 17.43 14.48 -9.56
C SER A 58 16.75 14.40 -8.19
N LEU A 59 15.42 14.54 -8.15
CA LEU A 59 14.66 14.51 -6.90
C LEU A 59 14.07 13.12 -6.67
N PRO A 60 14.20 12.57 -5.46
CA PRO A 60 13.63 11.25 -5.16
C PRO A 60 12.12 11.32 -5.06
N HIS A 61 11.48 10.22 -5.39
CA HIS A 61 10.03 9.99 -5.21
C HIS A 61 9.14 11.05 -5.86
N MET A 62 9.57 11.57 -7.02
CA MET A 62 8.70 12.44 -7.81
C MET A 62 7.52 11.64 -8.37
N LEU A 63 6.37 12.29 -8.51
CA LEU A 63 5.18 11.65 -9.06
C LEU A 63 5.43 11.24 -10.51
N VAL A 64 4.97 10.03 -10.85
CA VAL A 64 5.03 9.53 -12.22
C VAL A 64 4.03 10.28 -13.11
N GLU A 65 4.13 10.07 -14.43
CA GLU A 65 3.14 10.61 -15.35
C GLU A 65 1.81 9.84 -15.19
N LYS A 66 0.72 10.50 -15.60
CA LYS A 66 -0.62 9.92 -15.44
C LYS A 66 -0.76 8.55 -16.09
N ALA A 67 -0.21 8.37 -17.29
CA ALA A 67 -0.30 7.09 -17.99
C ALA A 67 0.42 5.98 -17.24
N ASP A 68 1.56 6.31 -16.63
CA ASP A 68 2.31 5.34 -15.82
C ASP A 68 1.53 4.97 -14.56
N TRP A 69 0.88 5.96 -13.93
CA TRP A 69 0.06 5.70 -12.76
C TRP A 69 -1.10 4.76 -13.08
N GLU A 70 -1.77 4.98 -14.20
CA GLU A 70 -2.87 4.12 -14.63
C GLU A 70 -2.42 2.68 -14.81
N GLU A 71 -1.21 2.48 -15.38
CA GLU A 71 -0.66 1.14 -15.52
C GLU A 71 -0.33 0.52 -14.18
N ILE A 72 0.26 1.29 -13.25
CA ILE A 72 0.61 0.81 -11.92
C ILE A 72 -0.63 0.29 -11.18
N VAL A 73 -1.68 1.09 -11.11
CA VAL A 73 -2.88 0.69 -10.36
C VAL A 73 -3.64 -0.43 -11.05
N SER A 74 -3.59 -0.48 -12.39
CA SER A 74 -4.20 -1.59 -13.12
C SER A 74 -3.52 -2.92 -12.82
N LYS A 75 -2.20 -2.92 -12.74
CA LYS A 75 -1.43 -4.12 -12.36
C LYS A 75 -1.71 -4.55 -10.94
N MET A 76 -2.04 -3.62 -10.06
CA MET A 76 -2.42 -3.93 -8.68
C MET A 76 -3.86 -4.39 -8.55
N GLY A 77 -4.63 -4.33 -9.62
CA GLY A 77 -6.04 -4.72 -9.59
C GLY A 77 -6.93 -3.71 -8.91
N ILE A 78 -6.52 -2.45 -8.85
CA ILE A 78 -7.27 -1.39 -8.17
C ILE A 78 -8.12 -0.63 -9.18
N LYS A 79 -9.39 -0.43 -8.85
CA LYS A 79 -10.35 0.31 -9.66
C LYS A 79 -10.69 1.63 -8.99
N ASN A 80 -11.27 2.55 -9.75
CA ASN A 80 -11.60 3.89 -9.27
C ASN A 80 -12.59 3.91 -8.11
N ASP A 81 -13.41 2.90 -7.98
CA ASP A 81 -14.41 2.80 -6.93
C ASP A 81 -13.99 1.91 -5.76
N ASP A 82 -12.76 1.39 -5.78
CA ASP A 82 -12.27 0.57 -4.68
C ASP A 82 -11.98 1.43 -3.45
N LYS A 83 -12.30 0.89 -2.28
CA LYS A 83 -11.88 1.47 -1.02
C LYS A 83 -10.48 0.97 -0.68
N ILE A 84 -9.58 1.91 -0.44
CA ILE A 84 -8.15 1.62 -0.30
C ILE A 84 -7.68 1.96 1.10
N ILE A 85 -6.98 1.01 1.74
CA ILE A 85 -6.37 1.21 3.05
C ILE A 85 -4.87 1.03 2.89
N ILE A 86 -4.11 2.05 3.27
CA ILE A 86 -2.66 2.08 3.09
C ILE A 86 -1.98 2.03 4.45
N TYR A 87 -0.96 1.19 4.58
CA TYR A 87 -0.16 1.16 5.80
C TYR A 87 1.32 1.05 5.47
N ASP A 88 2.15 1.27 6.45
CA ASP A 88 3.59 1.07 6.34
C ASP A 88 4.17 0.48 7.61
N ASN A 89 5.42 0.07 7.51
CA ASN A 89 6.23 -0.41 8.64
C ASN A 89 7.57 0.32 8.64
N SER A 90 7.53 1.61 8.32
CA SER A 90 8.73 2.42 8.17
C SER A 90 8.89 3.42 9.32
N ASP A 91 10.12 3.88 9.51
CA ASP A 91 10.41 4.95 10.47
C ASP A 91 9.98 6.31 9.92
N VAL A 92 9.85 6.42 8.61
CA VAL A 92 9.24 7.57 7.95
C VAL A 92 7.81 7.19 7.53
N ILE A 93 6.92 8.17 7.44
CA ILE A 93 5.53 7.89 7.13
C ILE A 93 5.36 7.82 5.62
N SER A 94 5.76 6.70 5.03
CA SER A 94 5.65 6.49 3.58
C SER A 94 4.23 6.24 3.12
N SER A 95 3.35 5.76 4.00
CA SER A 95 1.94 5.58 3.67
C SER A 95 1.27 6.90 3.26
N CYS A 96 1.67 8.01 3.87
CA CYS A 96 1.13 9.33 3.51
C CYS A 96 1.52 9.70 2.08
N ARG A 97 2.69 9.32 1.63
CA ARG A 97 3.12 9.57 0.25
C ARG A 97 2.28 8.76 -0.73
N CYS A 98 2.02 7.50 -0.44
CA CYS A 98 1.17 6.67 -1.28
C CYS A 98 -0.26 7.21 -1.31
N TRP A 99 -0.79 7.63 -0.14
CA TRP A 99 -2.10 8.27 -0.06
C TRP A 99 -2.17 9.49 -0.98
N PHE A 100 -1.14 10.33 -0.95
CA PHE A 100 -1.10 11.53 -1.79
C PHE A 100 -1.12 11.17 -3.28
N ASN A 101 -0.43 10.10 -3.68
CA ASN A 101 -0.44 9.65 -5.07
C ASN A 101 -1.87 9.36 -5.54
N PHE A 102 -2.63 8.63 -4.74
CA PHE A 102 -4.01 8.32 -5.11
C PHE A 102 -4.87 9.57 -5.22
N ILE A 103 -4.72 10.50 -4.27
CA ILE A 103 -5.50 11.74 -4.28
C ILE A 103 -5.12 12.60 -5.48
N TYR A 104 -3.81 12.74 -5.74
CA TYR A 104 -3.31 13.54 -6.86
C TYR A 104 -3.85 13.05 -8.20
N PHE A 105 -3.93 11.74 -8.38
CA PHE A 105 -4.40 11.16 -9.64
C PHE A 105 -5.93 10.95 -9.69
N GLY A 106 -6.66 11.50 -8.73
CA GLY A 106 -8.10 11.63 -8.84
C GLY A 106 -8.93 10.54 -8.19
N HIS A 107 -8.32 9.64 -7.41
CA HIS A 107 -9.13 8.68 -6.67
C HIS A 107 -9.98 9.40 -5.63
N ASN A 108 -11.23 8.95 -5.43
CA ASN A 108 -12.14 9.59 -4.48
C ASN A 108 -11.52 9.64 -3.09
N SER A 109 -11.36 10.84 -2.54
CA SER A 109 -10.72 11.04 -1.24
C SER A 109 -11.45 10.35 -0.09
N GLU A 110 -12.74 10.10 -0.23
CA GLU A 110 -13.52 9.37 0.77
C GLU A 110 -13.27 7.87 0.73
N MET A 111 -12.57 7.39 -0.29
CA MET A 111 -12.30 5.98 -0.51
C MET A 111 -10.81 5.61 -0.29
N VAL A 112 -9.98 6.57 0.15
CA VAL A 112 -8.56 6.32 0.41
C VAL A 112 -8.24 6.69 1.84
N HIS A 113 -7.72 5.72 2.60
CA HIS A 113 -7.45 5.88 4.03
C HIS A 113 -6.08 5.36 4.38
N VAL A 114 -5.54 5.86 5.51
CA VAL A 114 -4.28 5.35 6.07
C VAL A 114 -4.59 4.64 7.38
N LEU A 115 -3.98 3.49 7.58
CA LEU A 115 -4.17 2.70 8.79
C LEU A 115 -3.48 3.37 9.97
N ASN A 116 -4.25 3.71 11.00
CA ASN A 116 -3.71 4.34 12.20
C ASN A 116 -2.79 3.37 12.95
N GLY A 117 -1.53 3.76 13.13
CA GLY A 117 -0.53 2.96 13.82
C GLY A 117 0.24 1.98 12.95
N GLY A 118 -0.18 1.78 11.69
CA GLY A 118 0.53 0.94 10.74
C GLY A 118 0.67 -0.52 11.15
N LEU A 119 1.67 -1.19 10.57
CA LEU A 119 1.90 -2.61 10.83
C LEU A 119 2.34 -2.85 12.28
N LYS A 120 3.09 -1.94 12.87
CA LYS A 120 3.58 -2.10 14.25
C LYS A 120 2.43 -2.25 15.23
N LYS A 121 1.41 -1.39 15.12
CA LYS A 121 0.24 -1.48 15.98
C LYS A 121 -0.55 -2.75 15.71
N TRP A 122 -0.69 -3.12 14.44
CA TRP A 122 -1.39 -4.34 14.03
C TRP A 122 -0.78 -5.59 14.69
N ILE A 123 0.55 -5.70 14.62
CA ILE A 123 1.26 -6.83 15.22
C ILE A 123 1.18 -6.79 16.74
N LYS A 124 1.33 -5.61 17.35
CA LYS A 124 1.25 -5.45 18.81
C LYS A 124 -0.09 -5.92 19.34
N GLU A 125 -1.15 -5.74 18.58
CA GLU A 125 -2.50 -6.19 18.94
C GLU A 125 -2.75 -7.66 18.61
N LYS A 126 -1.72 -8.36 18.10
CA LYS A 126 -1.78 -9.79 17.76
C LYS A 126 -2.85 -10.11 16.73
N ARG A 127 -3.07 -9.19 15.81
CA ARG A 127 -4.00 -9.41 14.70
C ARG A 127 -3.34 -10.29 13.63
N LYS A 128 -4.17 -10.85 12.75
CA LYS A 128 -3.73 -11.83 11.75
C LYS A 128 -2.68 -11.25 10.79
N ILE A 129 -1.61 -11.99 10.56
CA ILE A 129 -0.57 -11.64 9.59
C ILE A 129 -0.30 -12.85 8.69
N THR A 130 0.34 -12.61 7.55
CA THR A 130 0.66 -13.68 6.60
C THR A 130 1.97 -13.39 5.88
N CYS A 131 2.58 -14.43 5.32
CA CYS A 131 3.70 -14.32 4.39
C CYS A 131 3.27 -14.71 2.96
N LEU A 132 1.99 -14.99 2.74
CA LEU A 132 1.49 -15.36 1.42
C LEU A 132 1.33 -14.12 0.56
N LEU A 133 1.97 -14.13 -0.63
CA LEU A 133 1.86 -13.01 -1.55
C LEU A 133 0.46 -12.96 -2.14
N TYR A 134 -0.12 -11.74 -2.14
CA TYR A 134 -1.41 -11.50 -2.77
C TYR A 134 -1.20 -11.23 -4.25
N THR A 135 -1.99 -11.90 -5.09
CA THR A 135 -2.02 -11.63 -6.52
C THR A 135 -3.44 -11.26 -6.93
N SER A 136 -3.56 -10.30 -7.84
CA SER A 136 -4.87 -9.91 -8.34
C SER A 136 -5.52 -11.08 -9.05
N PRO A 137 -6.83 -11.30 -8.84
CA PRO A 137 -7.55 -12.34 -9.58
C PRO A 137 -7.45 -12.11 -11.08
N SER A 138 -7.30 -13.19 -11.82
CA SER A 138 -7.35 -13.18 -13.28
C SER A 138 -8.38 -14.21 -13.72
N PRO A 139 -8.81 -14.17 -15.00
CA PRO A 139 -9.75 -15.19 -15.49
C PRO A 139 -9.27 -16.62 -15.29
N ARG A 140 -7.96 -16.84 -15.19
CA ARG A 140 -7.40 -18.17 -14.97
C ARG A 140 -7.43 -18.60 -13.52
N ASP A 141 -7.60 -17.68 -12.61
CA ASP A 141 -7.54 -17.94 -11.17
C ASP A 141 -8.92 -18.12 -10.56
N THR A 142 -9.93 -18.27 -11.37
CA THR A 142 -11.26 -18.57 -10.88
C THR A 142 -11.28 -19.99 -10.32
N ARG A 143 -11.60 -20.09 -9.06
CA ARG A 143 -11.63 -21.37 -8.36
C ARG A 143 -12.85 -21.48 -7.52
#